data_d65bdb86c2deaeec35da1be88b0d45c4
#
_entry.id   d65bdb86c2deaeec35da1be88b0d45c4
#
_cell.length_a   1.000
_cell.length_b   1.000
_cell.length_c   1.000
_cell.angle_alpha   90.00
_cell.angle_beta   90.00
_cell.angle_gamma   90.00
#
_symmetry.space_group_name_H-M   'P 1'
#
loop_
_entity.id
_entity.type
_entity.pdbx_description
1 polymer ?
#
loop_
_entity_poly.entity_id
_entity_poly.type
_entity_poly.pdbx_seq_one_letter_code
_entity_poly.pdbx_strand_id
1 'polypeptide(L)'
;MPQHNIKQANLIPSARFVHNRNGTAPGWWAERDGTIIICMPGPPNENHSMWEEQVEPKLSELIEDEVTITRNIKTMGMSEGAVDEVISEFFGIENPYLGIYSKADGIHLRVIARAKDRETAQKLISPVEKAVHERLGEYIWGYDDDTPSQAAAQILIAKGFSVAVTVSYTHLTLPTNREV
;
A
#
# COMPACT_ATOMS: atom_id res chain seq x y z
N MET A 1 -19.98 15.95 28.05
CA MET A 1 -19.20 16.38 26.88
C MET A 1 -18.47 17.69 27.26
N PRO A 2 -17.15 17.80 27.15
CA PRO A 2 -16.43 19.03 27.48
C PRO A 2 -16.92 20.20 26.61
N GLN A 3 -17.05 21.39 27.18
CA GLN A 3 -17.58 22.57 26.45
C GLN A 3 -16.78 22.91 25.19
N HIS A 4 -15.50 22.60 25.15
CA HIS A 4 -14.65 22.79 23.96
C HIS A 4 -15.06 21.93 22.76
N ASN A 5 -15.74 20.82 22.96
CA ASN A 5 -16.19 19.92 21.89
C ASN A 5 -17.52 20.34 21.25
N ILE A 6 -18.21 21.35 21.80
CA ILE A 6 -19.46 21.88 21.22
C ILE A 6 -19.23 22.40 19.79
N LYS A 7 -18.04 22.95 19.51
CA LYS A 7 -17.68 23.41 18.17
C LYS A 7 -17.68 22.31 17.11
N GLN A 8 -17.48 21.05 17.51
CA GLN A 8 -17.50 19.89 16.60
C GLN A 8 -18.92 19.54 16.12
N ALA A 9 -19.95 20.03 16.81
CA ALA A 9 -21.34 19.87 16.41
C ALA A 9 -21.81 20.90 15.36
N ASN A 10 -20.99 21.91 15.04
CA ASN A 10 -21.34 22.89 14.03
C ASN A 10 -21.18 22.29 12.63
N LEU A 11 -22.26 22.21 11.88
CA LEU A 11 -22.26 21.80 10.48
C LEU A 11 -22.22 23.03 9.58
N ILE A 12 -21.46 22.95 8.51
CA ILE A 12 -21.55 23.90 7.41
C ILE A 12 -22.88 23.63 6.68
N PRO A 13 -23.69 24.67 6.37
CA PRO A 13 -25.01 24.45 5.73
C PRO A 13 -24.97 23.65 4.43
N SER A 14 -23.85 23.69 3.71
CA SER A 14 -23.61 22.97 2.46
C SER A 14 -23.01 21.57 2.63
N ALA A 15 -22.79 21.11 3.86
CA ALA A 15 -22.19 19.80 4.13
C ALA A 15 -23.19 18.83 4.76
N ARG A 16 -23.08 17.57 4.41
CA ARG A 16 -23.77 16.47 5.07
C ARG A 16 -22.89 15.91 6.19
N PHE A 17 -23.53 15.42 7.21
CA PHE A 17 -22.88 14.78 8.35
C PHE A 17 -22.44 13.35 7.98
N VAL A 18 -21.17 13.01 8.27
CA VAL A 18 -20.66 11.64 8.24
C VAL A 18 -20.48 11.18 9.68
N HIS A 19 -21.24 10.17 10.08
CA HIS A 19 -21.31 9.73 11.47
C HIS A 19 -20.02 9.03 11.90
N ASN A 20 -19.49 9.45 13.06
CA ASN A 20 -18.35 8.83 13.71
C ASN A 20 -18.81 8.02 14.92
N ARG A 21 -18.85 6.68 14.80
CA ARG A 21 -19.26 5.82 15.90
C ARG A 21 -18.16 5.54 16.93
N ASN A 22 -16.91 5.78 16.55
CA ASN A 22 -15.72 5.50 17.36
C ASN A 22 -15.15 6.74 18.06
N GLY A 23 -15.74 7.92 17.82
CA GLY A 23 -15.27 9.18 18.37
C GLY A 23 -16.34 10.27 18.43
N THR A 24 -15.97 11.46 18.91
CA THR A 24 -16.89 12.59 19.08
C THR A 24 -16.87 13.58 17.92
N ALA A 25 -15.79 13.58 17.11
CA ALA A 25 -15.65 14.47 15.96
C ALA A 25 -16.34 13.84 14.75
N PRO A 26 -17.35 14.50 14.16
CA PRO A 26 -17.99 14.02 12.94
C PRO A 26 -17.10 14.22 11.72
N GLY A 27 -17.41 13.53 10.63
CA GLY A 27 -16.94 13.87 9.31
C GLY A 27 -17.93 14.78 8.58
N TRP A 28 -17.45 15.39 7.49
CA TRP A 28 -18.25 16.24 6.63
C TRP A 28 -18.10 15.79 5.17
N TRP A 29 -19.22 15.77 4.49
CA TRP A 29 -19.32 15.54 3.05
C TRP A 29 -19.93 16.78 2.41
N ALA A 30 -19.17 17.49 1.61
CA ALA A 30 -19.63 18.66 0.87
C ALA A 30 -19.50 18.40 -0.65
N GLU A 31 -20.50 18.82 -1.39
CA GLU A 31 -20.54 18.72 -2.85
C GLU A 31 -20.75 20.11 -3.45
N ARG A 32 -19.93 20.47 -4.43
CA ARG A 32 -20.06 21.71 -5.16
C ARG A 32 -19.48 21.57 -6.58
N ASP A 33 -20.25 21.94 -7.58
CA ASP A 33 -19.83 22.01 -8.98
C ASP A 33 -19.14 20.72 -9.47
N GLY A 34 -19.68 19.54 -9.11
CA GLY A 34 -19.11 18.23 -9.45
C GLY A 34 -17.90 17.82 -8.61
N THR A 35 -17.46 18.67 -7.68
CA THR A 35 -16.37 18.37 -6.75
C THR A 35 -16.92 17.90 -5.42
N ILE A 36 -16.37 16.79 -4.89
CA ILE A 36 -16.70 16.24 -3.58
C ILE A 36 -15.51 16.48 -2.65
N ILE A 37 -15.80 17.05 -1.49
CA ILE A 37 -14.84 17.26 -0.41
C ILE A 37 -15.31 16.48 0.81
N ILE A 38 -14.48 15.57 1.30
CA ILE A 38 -14.77 14.76 2.47
C ILE A 38 -13.72 15.04 3.53
N CYS A 39 -14.18 15.44 4.72
CA CYS A 39 -13.31 15.65 5.87
C CYS A 39 -13.64 14.59 6.92
N MET A 40 -12.61 13.89 7.39
CA MET A 40 -12.74 12.86 8.42
C MET A 40 -11.69 13.06 9.52
N PRO A 41 -11.96 12.57 10.75
CA PRO A 41 -10.98 12.55 11.82
C PRO A 41 -9.70 11.82 11.42
N GLY A 42 -8.55 12.24 12.00
CA GLY A 42 -7.24 11.64 11.72
C GLY A 42 -6.97 10.27 12.38
N PRO A 43 -7.48 9.95 13.59
CA PRO A 43 -7.22 8.68 14.23
C PRO A 43 -7.66 7.49 13.35
N PRO A 44 -6.77 6.48 13.07
CA PRO A 44 -7.05 5.39 12.13
C PRO A 44 -8.33 4.60 12.41
N ASN A 45 -8.61 4.29 13.69
CA ASN A 45 -9.80 3.55 14.10
C ASN A 45 -11.12 4.31 13.84
N GLU A 46 -11.10 5.65 13.87
CA GLU A 46 -12.24 6.47 13.52
C GLU A 46 -12.35 6.60 12.00
N ASN A 47 -11.24 6.95 11.36
CA ASN A 47 -11.16 7.18 9.91
C ASN A 47 -11.54 5.94 9.09
N HIS A 48 -10.97 4.77 9.37
CA HIS A 48 -11.25 3.54 8.64
C HIS A 48 -12.73 3.13 8.74
N SER A 49 -13.29 3.15 9.94
CA SER A 49 -14.70 2.82 10.15
C SER A 49 -15.66 3.76 9.38
N MET A 50 -15.37 5.05 9.38
CA MET A 50 -16.17 6.03 8.63
C MET A 50 -16.02 5.86 7.12
N TRP A 51 -14.80 5.56 6.65
CA TRP A 51 -14.52 5.30 5.25
C TRP A 51 -15.30 4.08 4.76
N GLU A 52 -15.08 2.92 5.38
CA GLU A 52 -15.65 1.64 4.96
C GLU A 52 -17.19 1.62 5.04
N GLU A 53 -17.77 2.25 6.08
CA GLU A 53 -19.21 2.16 6.32
C GLU A 53 -20.03 3.22 5.59
N GLN A 54 -19.46 4.40 5.31
CA GLN A 54 -20.27 5.53 4.85
C GLN A 54 -19.71 6.24 3.61
N VAL A 55 -18.38 6.33 3.48
CA VAL A 55 -17.76 7.11 2.42
C VAL A 55 -17.58 6.26 1.16
N GLU A 56 -16.87 5.15 1.28
CA GLU A 56 -16.57 4.25 0.16
C GLU A 56 -17.82 3.74 -0.58
N PRO A 57 -18.89 3.28 0.09
CA PRO A 57 -20.10 2.85 -0.62
C PRO A 57 -20.74 3.96 -1.46
N LYS A 58 -20.78 5.18 -0.92
CA LYS A 58 -21.36 6.32 -1.65
C LYS A 58 -20.50 6.79 -2.81
N LEU A 59 -19.17 6.76 -2.65
CA LEU A 59 -18.26 7.08 -3.76
C LEU A 59 -18.35 6.03 -4.86
N SER A 60 -18.47 4.76 -4.49
CA SER A 60 -18.62 3.66 -5.45
C SER A 60 -19.91 3.77 -6.29
N GLU A 61 -21.00 4.33 -5.72
CA GLU A 61 -22.23 4.62 -6.47
C GLU A 61 -22.07 5.75 -7.50
N LEU A 62 -21.09 6.65 -7.29
CA LEU A 62 -20.86 7.82 -8.14
C LEU A 62 -19.77 7.60 -9.20
N ILE A 63 -18.96 6.56 -9.04
CA ILE A 63 -17.90 6.18 -9.98
C ILE A 63 -18.54 5.20 -10.96
N GLU A 64 -18.42 5.48 -12.25
CA GLU A 64 -18.76 4.51 -13.29
C GLU A 64 -17.95 3.22 -13.04
N ASP A 65 -18.50 2.04 -13.43
CA ASP A 65 -17.94 0.71 -13.19
C ASP A 65 -16.53 0.53 -13.78
N GLU A 66 -15.53 1.20 -13.17
CA GLU A 66 -14.13 1.02 -13.50
C GLU A 66 -13.44 0.14 -12.43
N VAL A 67 -12.73 -0.85 -12.91
CA VAL A 67 -11.87 -1.69 -12.07
C VAL A 67 -10.45 -1.13 -12.08
N THR A 68 -9.91 -0.87 -10.88
CA THR A 68 -8.49 -0.56 -10.71
C THR A 68 -7.75 -1.80 -10.25
N ILE A 69 -6.71 -2.17 -10.98
CA ILE A 69 -5.78 -3.22 -10.58
C ILE A 69 -4.42 -2.60 -10.29
N THR A 70 -3.81 -3.04 -9.22
CA THR A 70 -2.45 -2.67 -8.84
C THR A 70 -1.58 -3.92 -8.84
N ARG A 71 -0.42 -3.83 -9.49
CA ARG A 71 0.67 -4.79 -9.39
C ARG A 71 1.86 -4.12 -8.72
N ASN A 72 2.33 -4.66 -7.63
CA ASN A 72 3.51 -4.19 -6.93
C ASN A 72 4.69 -5.16 -7.20
N ILE A 73 5.76 -4.69 -7.83
CA ILE A 73 6.97 -5.46 -8.14
C ILE A 73 8.06 -4.97 -7.19
N LYS A 74 8.63 -5.88 -6.40
CA LYS A 74 9.57 -5.55 -5.33
C LYS A 74 10.97 -5.94 -5.72
N THR A 75 11.90 -4.97 -5.71
CA THR A 75 13.29 -5.17 -6.10
C THR A 75 14.23 -4.86 -4.94
N MET A 76 15.42 -5.46 -4.95
CA MET A 76 16.48 -5.22 -3.97
C MET A 76 17.84 -5.21 -4.69
N GLY A 77 18.81 -4.45 -4.14
CA GLY A 77 20.18 -4.42 -4.66
C GLY A 77 20.47 -3.33 -5.68
N MET A 78 19.48 -2.51 -6.04
CA MET A 78 19.64 -1.33 -6.90
C MET A 78 19.24 -0.06 -6.18
N SER A 79 19.83 1.08 -6.59
CA SER A 79 19.37 2.40 -6.15
C SER A 79 18.12 2.82 -6.93
N GLU A 80 17.35 3.74 -6.35
CA GLU A 80 16.15 4.30 -7.02
C GLU A 80 16.50 4.89 -8.39
N GLY A 81 17.58 5.68 -8.48
CA GLY A 81 18.03 6.28 -9.74
C GLY A 81 18.43 5.24 -10.80
N ALA A 82 19.04 4.12 -10.41
CA ALA A 82 19.38 3.06 -11.35
C ALA A 82 18.13 2.33 -11.86
N VAL A 83 17.13 2.13 -11.01
CA VAL A 83 15.84 1.57 -11.42
C VAL A 83 15.12 2.54 -12.35
N ASP A 84 15.08 3.83 -11.99
CA ASP A 84 14.46 4.91 -12.78
C ASP A 84 15.00 4.94 -14.21
N GLU A 85 16.32 4.90 -14.38
CA GLU A 85 16.98 4.90 -15.70
C GLU A 85 16.53 3.71 -16.56
N VAL A 86 16.44 2.52 -15.97
CA VAL A 86 16.09 1.27 -16.68
C VAL A 86 14.65 1.24 -17.18
N ILE A 87 13.72 1.86 -16.45
CA ILE A 87 12.27 1.82 -16.73
C ILE A 87 11.69 3.18 -17.13
N SER A 88 12.56 4.17 -17.43
CA SER A 88 12.18 5.55 -17.72
C SER A 88 11.14 5.71 -18.84
N GLU A 89 11.10 4.82 -19.80
CA GLU A 89 10.16 4.84 -20.93
C GLU A 89 8.69 4.67 -20.51
N PHE A 90 8.43 4.14 -19.32
CA PHE A 90 7.07 3.94 -18.80
C PHE A 90 6.56 5.12 -17.99
N PHE A 91 7.41 6.12 -17.70
CA PHE A 91 6.96 7.30 -16.96
C PHE A 91 6.18 8.26 -17.85
N GLY A 92 5.21 8.93 -17.25
CA GLY A 92 4.34 9.86 -17.96
C GLY A 92 3.20 9.18 -18.73
N ILE A 93 3.11 7.85 -18.68
CA ILE A 93 1.94 7.13 -19.17
C ILE A 93 0.87 7.23 -18.09
N GLU A 94 -0.33 7.73 -18.44
CA GLU A 94 -1.42 7.89 -17.47
C GLU A 94 -2.06 6.55 -17.09
N ASN A 95 -2.16 5.63 -18.05
CA ASN A 95 -2.78 4.32 -17.84
C ASN A 95 -2.14 3.24 -18.75
N PRO A 96 -1.41 2.26 -18.21
CA PRO A 96 -1.16 2.06 -16.79
C PRO A 96 -0.17 3.08 -16.22
N TYR A 97 -0.43 3.56 -15.01
CA TYR A 97 0.50 4.41 -14.27
C TYR A 97 1.60 3.56 -13.64
N LEU A 98 2.85 4.00 -13.75
CA LEU A 98 4.00 3.40 -13.07
C LEU A 98 4.60 4.38 -12.08
N GLY A 99 4.67 3.98 -10.80
CA GLY A 99 5.33 4.74 -9.74
C GLY A 99 6.47 3.96 -9.11
N ILE A 100 7.53 4.67 -8.68
CA ILE A 100 8.66 4.13 -7.92
C ILE A 100 8.53 4.57 -6.47
N TYR A 101 8.78 3.65 -5.53
CA TYR A 101 8.70 3.90 -4.09
C TYR A 101 9.87 3.25 -3.37
N SER A 102 10.67 4.06 -2.71
CA SER A 102 11.74 3.58 -1.82
C SER A 102 11.15 3.10 -0.50
N LYS A 103 11.44 1.86 -0.12
CA LYS A 103 10.95 1.21 1.09
C LYS A 103 12.11 0.59 1.87
N ALA A 104 11.86 0.17 3.11
CA ALA A 104 12.89 -0.45 3.95
C ALA A 104 13.41 -1.78 3.38
N ASP A 105 12.60 -2.46 2.57
CA ASP A 105 12.88 -3.75 1.95
C ASP A 105 13.27 -3.65 0.46
N GLY A 106 13.56 -2.43 -0.02
CA GLY A 106 14.05 -2.18 -1.38
C GLY A 106 13.21 -1.17 -2.16
N ILE A 107 13.31 -1.22 -3.47
CA ILE A 107 12.56 -0.36 -4.37
C ILE A 107 11.32 -1.10 -4.86
N HIS A 108 10.16 -0.48 -4.67
CA HIS A 108 8.87 -1.00 -5.11
C HIS A 108 8.39 -0.26 -6.36
N LEU A 109 8.12 -1.01 -7.40
CA LEU A 109 7.52 -0.54 -8.65
C LEU A 109 6.03 -0.86 -8.62
N ARG A 110 5.19 0.18 -8.61
CA ARG A 110 3.75 0.01 -8.56
C ARG A 110 3.13 0.36 -9.91
N VAL A 111 2.61 -0.65 -10.59
CA VAL A 111 1.87 -0.52 -11.84
C VAL A 111 0.38 -0.49 -11.51
N ILE A 112 -0.31 0.59 -11.88
CA ILE A 112 -1.73 0.79 -11.60
C ILE A 112 -2.46 0.95 -12.93
N ALA A 113 -3.42 0.08 -13.21
CA ALA A 113 -4.26 0.17 -14.40
C ALA A 113 -5.73 0.31 -14.04
N ARG A 114 -6.44 1.15 -14.78
CA ARG A 114 -7.89 1.34 -14.70
C ARG A 114 -8.54 0.89 -16.00
N ALA A 115 -9.62 0.14 -15.91
CA ALA A 115 -10.38 -0.29 -17.08
C ALA A 115 -11.81 -0.70 -16.67
N LYS A 116 -12.69 -0.87 -17.65
CA LYS A 116 -14.07 -1.31 -17.44
C LYS A 116 -14.20 -2.71 -16.81
N ASP A 117 -13.17 -3.53 -16.91
CA ASP A 117 -13.14 -4.88 -16.35
C ASP A 117 -11.71 -5.31 -16.00
N ARG A 118 -11.62 -6.35 -15.16
CA ARG A 118 -10.35 -6.87 -14.66
C ARG A 118 -9.44 -7.40 -15.78
N GLU A 119 -10.01 -8.02 -16.79
CA GLU A 119 -9.24 -8.60 -17.90
C GLU A 119 -8.57 -7.50 -18.73
N THR A 120 -9.31 -6.43 -19.02
CA THR A 120 -8.78 -5.26 -19.73
C THR A 120 -7.70 -4.56 -18.91
N ALA A 121 -7.90 -4.35 -17.62
CA ALA A 121 -6.88 -3.77 -16.74
C ALA A 121 -5.61 -4.65 -16.68
N GLN A 122 -5.76 -5.97 -16.62
CA GLN A 122 -4.62 -6.89 -16.62
C GLN A 122 -3.85 -6.86 -17.94
N LYS A 123 -4.52 -6.68 -19.07
CA LYS A 123 -3.87 -6.52 -20.39
C LYS A 123 -3.02 -5.25 -20.46
N LEU A 124 -3.38 -4.20 -19.74
CA LEU A 124 -2.58 -2.98 -19.64
C LEU A 124 -1.34 -3.17 -18.75
N ILE A 125 -1.46 -3.90 -17.66
CA ILE A 125 -0.36 -4.18 -16.73
C ILE A 125 0.68 -5.11 -17.34
N SER A 126 0.27 -6.17 -18.02
CA SER A 126 1.12 -7.26 -18.47
C SER A 126 2.33 -6.84 -19.32
N PRO A 127 2.23 -5.90 -20.26
CA PRO A 127 3.40 -5.44 -21.03
C PRO A 127 4.44 -4.74 -20.16
N VAL A 128 4.01 -3.92 -19.20
CA VAL A 128 4.90 -3.22 -18.26
C VAL A 128 5.57 -4.22 -17.32
N GLU A 129 4.79 -5.14 -16.72
CA GLU A 129 5.31 -6.19 -15.85
C GLU A 129 6.36 -7.05 -16.58
N LYS A 130 6.08 -7.45 -17.82
CA LYS A 130 7.01 -8.20 -18.66
C LYS A 130 8.31 -7.44 -18.92
N ALA A 131 8.23 -6.18 -19.31
CA ALA A 131 9.40 -5.36 -19.60
C ALA A 131 10.25 -5.12 -18.32
N VAL A 132 9.60 -4.88 -17.18
CA VAL A 132 10.27 -4.79 -15.88
C VAL A 132 10.97 -6.10 -15.54
N HIS A 133 10.30 -7.24 -15.74
CA HIS A 133 10.88 -8.56 -15.47
C HIS A 133 12.08 -8.86 -16.39
N GLU A 134 12.02 -8.53 -17.67
CA GLU A 134 13.12 -8.72 -18.62
C GLU A 134 14.37 -7.90 -18.27
N ARG A 135 14.20 -6.72 -17.68
CA ARG A 135 15.30 -5.79 -17.37
C ARG A 135 15.82 -5.89 -15.95
N LEU A 136 14.98 -6.18 -15.01
CA LEU A 136 15.26 -6.16 -13.57
C LEU A 136 15.06 -7.53 -12.90
N GLY A 137 14.83 -8.60 -13.67
CA GLY A 137 14.42 -9.90 -13.14
C GLY A 137 15.32 -10.47 -12.04
N GLU A 138 16.64 -10.29 -12.16
CA GLU A 138 17.60 -10.74 -11.16
C GLU A 138 17.54 -9.97 -9.82
N TYR A 139 16.96 -8.76 -9.84
CA TYR A 139 16.77 -7.91 -8.67
C TYR A 139 15.38 -8.05 -8.05
N ILE A 140 14.43 -8.71 -8.74
CA ILE A 140 13.07 -8.92 -8.25
C ILE A 140 13.09 -10.04 -7.20
N TRP A 141 12.66 -9.69 -5.98
CA TRP A 141 12.57 -10.67 -4.89
C TRP A 141 11.13 -11.05 -4.53
N GLY A 142 10.13 -10.30 -4.97
CA GLY A 142 8.74 -10.58 -4.65
C GLY A 142 7.74 -9.67 -5.37
N TYR A 143 6.48 -9.99 -5.20
CA TYR A 143 5.34 -9.29 -5.77
C TYR A 143 4.26 -9.04 -4.71
N ASP A 144 3.45 -8.03 -4.91
CA ASP A 144 2.25 -7.70 -4.14
C ASP A 144 2.46 -7.83 -2.61
N ASP A 145 1.90 -8.86 -1.98
CA ASP A 145 1.94 -9.08 -0.53
C ASP A 145 3.13 -9.94 -0.07
N ASP A 146 4.02 -10.36 -0.98
CA ASP A 146 5.21 -11.12 -0.60
C ASP A 146 6.05 -10.37 0.44
N THR A 147 6.57 -11.09 1.40
CA THR A 147 7.50 -10.56 2.41
C THR A 147 8.92 -11.09 2.20
N PRO A 148 9.97 -10.32 2.58
CA PRO A 148 11.36 -10.79 2.44
C PRO A 148 11.62 -12.12 3.15
N SER A 149 10.99 -12.34 4.30
CA SER A 149 11.11 -13.59 5.04
C SER A 149 10.50 -14.78 4.31
N GLN A 150 9.35 -14.59 3.65
CA GLN A 150 8.73 -15.63 2.81
C GLN A 150 9.59 -15.95 1.59
N ALA A 151 10.08 -14.92 0.88
CA ALA A 151 10.96 -15.08 -0.27
C ALA A 151 12.25 -15.83 0.10
N ALA A 152 12.89 -15.44 1.19
CA ALA A 152 14.09 -16.13 1.70
C ALA A 152 13.78 -17.59 2.07
N ALA A 153 12.68 -17.85 2.76
CA ALA A 153 12.27 -19.20 3.13
C ALA A 153 12.03 -20.08 1.90
N GLN A 154 11.38 -19.58 0.86
CA GLN A 154 11.16 -20.30 -0.40
C GLN A 154 12.47 -20.68 -1.08
N ILE A 155 13.44 -19.75 -1.15
CA ILE A 155 14.77 -20.01 -1.72
C ILE A 155 15.52 -21.09 -0.93
N LEU A 156 15.47 -21.03 0.40
CA LEU A 156 16.14 -22.00 1.27
C LEU A 156 15.52 -23.40 1.11
N ILE A 157 14.20 -23.49 1.09
CA ILE A 157 13.47 -24.73 0.86
C ILE A 157 13.82 -25.31 -0.51
N ALA A 158 13.80 -24.49 -1.56
CA ALA A 158 14.12 -24.93 -2.92
C ALA A 158 15.56 -25.47 -3.06
N LYS A 159 16.49 -24.95 -2.25
CA LYS A 159 17.89 -25.39 -2.20
C LYS A 159 18.14 -26.52 -1.19
N GLY A 160 17.14 -26.99 -0.46
CA GLY A 160 17.27 -28.01 0.56
C GLY A 160 18.08 -27.57 1.79
N PHE A 161 18.14 -26.24 2.05
CA PHE A 161 18.85 -25.71 3.23
C PHE A 161 17.92 -25.66 4.44
N SER A 162 18.52 -25.89 5.62
CA SER A 162 17.87 -25.63 6.91
C SER A 162 18.44 -24.36 7.53
N VAL A 163 17.60 -23.63 8.28
CA VAL A 163 18.00 -22.42 9.01
C VAL A 163 17.74 -22.63 10.49
N ALA A 164 18.75 -22.29 11.30
CA ALA A 164 18.61 -22.18 12.73
C ALA A 164 18.92 -20.75 13.16
N VAL A 165 18.04 -20.18 13.97
CA VAL A 165 18.21 -18.84 14.54
C VAL A 165 18.36 -18.95 16.04
N THR A 166 19.36 -18.28 16.59
CA THR A 166 19.62 -18.25 18.03
C THR A 166 19.94 -16.85 18.50
N VAL A 167 19.46 -16.51 19.68
CA VAL A 167 19.81 -15.27 20.38
C VAL A 167 20.86 -15.63 21.41
N SER A 168 22.11 -15.20 21.18
CA SER A 168 23.29 -15.68 21.94
C SER A 168 23.19 -15.46 23.44
N TYR A 169 22.67 -14.33 23.88
CA TYR A 169 22.50 -14.05 25.33
C TYR A 169 21.28 -14.76 25.97
N THR A 170 20.38 -15.34 25.16
CA THR A 170 19.18 -16.03 25.64
C THR A 170 19.27 -17.54 25.46
N HIS A 171 19.77 -18.01 24.30
CA HIS A 171 19.75 -19.39 23.89
C HIS A 171 21.12 -20.10 23.94
N LEU A 172 22.22 -19.33 23.93
CA LEU A 172 23.57 -19.87 24.05
C LEU A 172 24.13 -19.53 25.42
N THR A 173 24.24 -20.51 26.29
CA THR A 173 25.04 -20.39 27.50
C THR A 173 26.50 -20.57 27.11
N LEU A 174 27.27 -19.48 27.10
CA LEU A 174 28.72 -19.58 27.08
C LEU A 174 29.16 -20.30 28.37
N PRO A 175 30.11 -21.27 28.29
CA PRO A 175 30.70 -21.83 29.48
C PRO A 175 31.38 -20.68 30.23
N THR A 176 30.77 -20.26 31.33
CA THR A 176 31.44 -19.39 32.26
C THR A 176 32.53 -20.25 32.93
N ASN A 177 33.79 -20.00 32.64
CA ASN A 177 34.86 -20.49 33.45
C ASN A 177 34.64 -19.95 34.86
N ARG A 178 34.06 -20.78 35.70
CA ARG A 178 34.22 -20.63 37.15
C ARG A 178 35.58 -21.23 37.46
N GLU A 179 36.59 -20.41 37.37
CA GLU A 179 37.81 -20.70 38.11
C GLU A 179 37.51 -20.40 39.57
N VAL A 180 37.69 -21.44 40.37
CA VAL A 180 37.63 -21.48 41.82
C VAL A 180 38.86 -20.75 42.39
#